data_72be7f6b888961c168ef3c641c266005
#
_entry.id   72be7f6b888961c168ef3c641c266005
#
_cell.length_a   1.000
_cell.length_b   1.000
_cell.length_c   1.000
_cell.angle_alpha   90.00
_cell.angle_beta   90.00
_cell.angle_gamma   90.00
#
_symmetry.space_group_name_H-M   'P 1'
#
loop_
_entity.id
_entity.type
_entity.pdbx_description
1 polymer ?
#
loop_
_entity_poly.entity_id
_entity_poly.type
_entity_poly.pdbx_seq_one_letter_code
_entity_poly.pdbx_strand_id
1 'polypeptide(L)'
;MATLTRNRSKQRTVREGRIKDPGLADWGRKEITVAEQEMPGLMAVREKYGASKPLKGVRVTGSLHMTIETAVLIETLVELGAAVRWASCNIFSTQDQAAAAIAQAGVPVFAFKGESLEDYWDFTLAALTHPGGRGPELVVDDGGDATLLLHRGYEMEHGSDWANTPSDSHEEQVIKNLLRRCAKERPGWFTRAVRDWKGVSEETTTGVHRLYQMLA
;
A
#
# COMPACT_ATOMS: atom_id res chain seq x y z
N MET A 1 -16.14 49.38 18.36
CA MET A 1 -15.01 48.44 18.39
C MET A 1 -15.49 47.08 17.93
N ALA A 2 -15.21 46.70 16.68
CA ALA A 2 -15.65 45.41 16.10
C ALA A 2 -14.50 44.41 16.18
N THR A 3 -14.71 43.36 16.94
CA THR A 3 -13.72 42.29 17.16
C THR A 3 -13.72 41.39 15.94
N LEU A 4 -12.66 41.44 15.15
CA LEU A 4 -12.40 40.54 14.03
C LEU A 4 -12.07 39.16 14.57
N THR A 5 -13.02 38.23 14.47
CA THR A 5 -12.80 36.80 14.72
C THR A 5 -11.96 36.24 13.58
N ARG A 6 -10.70 36.00 13.84
CA ARG A 6 -9.76 35.31 12.91
C ARG A 6 -10.24 33.88 12.69
N ASN A 7 -10.81 33.66 11.52
CA ASN A 7 -11.13 32.32 11.02
C ASN A 7 -9.81 31.56 10.80
N ARG A 8 -9.45 30.66 11.73
CA ARG A 8 -8.33 29.73 11.56
C ARG A 8 -8.76 28.73 10.49
N SER A 9 -8.38 28.99 9.24
CA SER A 9 -8.40 27.98 8.19
C SER A 9 -7.63 26.75 8.71
N LYS A 10 -8.33 25.62 8.84
CA LYS A 10 -7.72 24.31 9.09
C LYS A 10 -6.71 24.09 7.96
N GLN A 11 -5.42 24.22 8.24
CA GLN A 11 -4.37 23.74 7.36
C GLN A 11 -4.66 22.25 7.11
N ARG A 12 -5.13 21.92 5.90
CA ARG A 12 -5.18 20.54 5.42
C ARG A 12 -3.71 20.07 5.39
N THR A 13 -3.33 19.27 6.36
CA THR A 13 -2.10 18.50 6.30
C THR A 13 -2.04 17.83 4.92
N VAL A 14 -0.98 18.05 4.16
CA VAL A 14 -0.70 17.34 2.91
C VAL A 14 -0.65 15.88 3.30
N ARG A 15 -1.65 15.11 2.88
CA ARG A 15 -1.73 13.69 3.19
C ARG A 15 -0.67 12.98 2.37
N GLU A 16 0.04 12.10 3.03
CA GLU A 16 1.04 11.23 2.42
C GLU A 16 0.36 10.37 1.34
N GLY A 17 0.92 10.33 0.13
CA GLY A 17 0.38 9.57 -1.00
C GLY A 17 0.84 10.17 -2.33
N ARG A 18 0.71 9.41 -3.41
CA ARG A 18 1.04 9.84 -4.76
C ARG A 18 0.04 9.26 -5.76
N ILE A 19 -0.82 10.11 -6.26
CA ILE A 19 -1.87 9.79 -7.23
C ILE A 19 -1.78 10.76 -8.41
N LYS A 20 -2.40 10.41 -9.54
CA LYS A 20 -2.32 11.20 -10.78
C LYS A 20 -3.11 12.49 -10.72
N ASP A 21 -4.40 12.42 -10.37
CA ASP A 21 -5.30 13.55 -10.39
C ASP A 21 -6.30 13.52 -9.22
N PRO A 22 -6.10 14.36 -8.20
CA PRO A 22 -7.05 14.47 -7.09
C PRO A 22 -8.45 14.97 -7.50
N GLY A 23 -8.59 15.63 -8.66
CA GLY A 23 -9.86 16.13 -9.17
C GLY A 23 -10.85 15.02 -9.56
N LEU A 24 -10.40 13.78 -9.70
CA LEU A 24 -11.24 12.63 -10.03
C LEU A 24 -11.98 12.05 -8.81
N ALA A 25 -11.74 12.56 -7.60
CA ALA A 25 -12.23 11.96 -6.36
C ALA A 25 -13.76 11.87 -6.28
N ASP A 26 -14.49 12.89 -6.73
CA ASP A 26 -15.94 12.90 -6.70
C ASP A 26 -16.56 11.88 -7.66
N TRP A 27 -15.91 11.65 -8.80
CA TRP A 27 -16.30 10.58 -9.73
C TRP A 27 -16.04 9.21 -9.09
N GLY A 28 -14.82 8.97 -8.59
CA GLY A 28 -14.47 7.72 -7.92
C GLY A 28 -15.40 7.40 -6.75
N ARG A 29 -15.81 8.41 -5.96
CA ARG A 29 -16.76 8.22 -4.85
C ARG A 29 -18.12 7.69 -5.32
N LYS A 30 -18.62 8.18 -6.46
CA LYS A 30 -19.88 7.70 -7.00
C LYS A 30 -19.79 6.24 -7.44
N GLU A 31 -18.70 5.86 -8.12
CA GLU A 31 -18.49 4.48 -8.55
C GLU A 31 -18.29 3.53 -7.36
N ILE A 32 -17.54 3.92 -6.32
CA ILE A 32 -17.40 3.14 -5.08
C ILE A 32 -18.78 2.90 -4.45
N THR A 33 -19.66 3.91 -4.40
CA THR A 33 -21.00 3.78 -3.85
C THR A 33 -21.86 2.76 -4.63
N VAL A 34 -21.67 2.67 -5.94
CA VAL A 34 -22.32 1.63 -6.77
C VAL A 34 -21.72 0.26 -6.47
N ALA A 35 -20.38 0.16 -6.43
CA ALA A 35 -19.69 -1.11 -6.17
C ALA A 35 -20.04 -1.71 -4.79
N GLU A 36 -20.29 -0.90 -3.79
CA GLU A 36 -20.78 -1.36 -2.46
C GLU A 36 -22.05 -2.21 -2.57
N GLN A 37 -22.95 -1.89 -3.52
CA GLN A 37 -24.18 -2.66 -3.75
C GLN A 37 -23.91 -4.03 -4.38
N GLU A 38 -22.78 -4.17 -5.09
CA GLU A 38 -22.39 -5.38 -5.78
C GLU A 38 -21.45 -6.27 -4.93
N MET A 39 -21.04 -5.77 -3.75
CA MET A 39 -20.09 -6.45 -2.84
C MET A 39 -20.74 -6.76 -1.47
N PRO A 40 -21.87 -7.49 -1.43
CA PRO A 40 -22.62 -7.71 -0.19
C PRO A 40 -21.81 -8.43 0.90
N GLY A 41 -20.83 -9.24 0.52
CA GLY A 41 -19.94 -9.93 1.48
C GLY A 41 -19.10 -8.94 2.30
N LEU A 42 -18.47 -7.97 1.66
CA LEU A 42 -17.69 -6.93 2.36
C LEU A 42 -18.61 -6.00 3.17
N MET A 43 -19.79 -5.66 2.65
CA MET A 43 -20.74 -4.82 3.38
C MET A 43 -21.26 -5.54 4.64
N ALA A 44 -21.53 -6.85 4.58
CA ALA A 44 -21.88 -7.64 5.75
C ALA A 44 -20.74 -7.71 6.79
N VAL A 45 -19.49 -7.76 6.35
CA VAL A 45 -18.31 -7.68 7.24
C VAL A 45 -18.24 -6.32 7.94
N ARG A 46 -18.45 -5.21 7.21
CA ARG A 46 -18.51 -3.86 7.81
C ARG A 46 -19.61 -3.75 8.86
N GLU A 47 -20.83 -4.20 8.53
CA GLU A 47 -21.97 -4.18 9.45
C GLU A 47 -21.68 -4.99 10.71
N LYS A 48 -21.16 -6.21 10.55
CA LYS A 48 -20.93 -7.12 11.67
C LYS A 48 -19.80 -6.68 12.59
N TYR A 49 -18.71 -6.16 12.05
CA TYR A 49 -17.46 -5.94 12.78
C TYR A 49 -17.06 -4.47 12.93
N GLY A 50 -17.68 -3.54 12.20
CA GLY A 50 -17.31 -2.12 12.23
C GLY A 50 -17.36 -1.51 13.62
N ALA A 51 -18.36 -1.84 14.42
CA ALA A 51 -18.46 -1.35 15.79
C ALA A 51 -17.37 -1.88 16.73
N SER A 52 -16.95 -3.14 16.57
CA SER A 52 -15.95 -3.80 17.41
C SER A 52 -14.51 -3.45 17.04
N LYS A 53 -14.29 -2.98 15.81
CA LYS A 53 -12.97 -2.58 15.25
C LYS A 53 -11.86 -3.60 15.51
N PRO A 54 -11.99 -4.84 15.03
CA PRO A 54 -11.05 -5.92 15.33
C PRO A 54 -9.62 -5.66 14.82
N LEU A 55 -9.45 -4.75 13.85
CA LEU A 55 -8.16 -4.34 13.31
C LEU A 55 -7.65 -3.02 13.89
N LYS A 56 -8.19 -2.58 15.03
CA LYS A 56 -7.81 -1.29 15.63
C LYS A 56 -6.30 -1.19 15.86
N GLY A 57 -5.68 -0.25 15.12
CA GLY A 57 -4.25 0.04 15.23
C GLY A 57 -3.33 -0.92 14.46
N VAL A 58 -3.88 -1.95 13.82
CA VAL A 58 -3.12 -2.85 12.96
C VAL A 58 -2.68 -2.12 11.70
N ARG A 59 -1.40 -2.19 11.35
CA ARG A 59 -0.83 -1.62 10.13
C ARG A 59 -0.99 -2.61 9.00
N VAL A 60 -1.81 -2.23 7.99
CA VAL A 60 -2.05 -3.05 6.79
C VAL A 60 -1.46 -2.34 5.58
N THR A 61 -0.60 -3.03 4.85
CA THR A 61 -0.16 -2.59 3.53
C THR A 61 -0.83 -3.44 2.47
N GLY A 62 -1.42 -2.79 1.45
CA GLY A 62 -1.88 -3.45 0.24
C GLY A 62 -0.94 -3.20 -0.92
N SER A 63 -0.68 -4.26 -1.69
CA SER A 63 -0.03 -4.27 -3.00
C SER A 63 -0.93 -5.08 -3.92
N LEU A 64 -2.06 -4.48 -4.29
CA LEU A 64 -3.14 -5.09 -5.06
C LEU A 64 -3.75 -4.02 -5.99
N HIS A 65 -4.27 -4.43 -7.14
CA HIS A 65 -4.88 -3.55 -8.14
C HIS A 65 -5.71 -2.44 -7.51
N MET A 66 -5.37 -1.16 -7.76
CA MET A 66 -6.11 -0.02 -7.20
C MET A 66 -7.35 0.26 -8.03
N THR A 67 -8.36 -0.60 -7.91
CA THR A 67 -9.65 -0.51 -8.59
C THR A 67 -10.76 0.02 -7.68
N ILE A 68 -11.95 0.19 -8.23
CA ILE A 68 -13.15 0.58 -7.46
C ILE A 68 -13.50 -0.48 -6.43
N GLU A 69 -13.45 -1.76 -6.77
CA GLU A 69 -13.71 -2.88 -5.86
C GLU A 69 -12.69 -2.92 -4.72
N THR A 70 -11.42 -2.71 -5.06
CA THR A 70 -10.35 -2.60 -4.06
C THR A 70 -10.56 -1.38 -3.15
N ALA A 71 -11.11 -0.31 -3.65
CA ALA A 71 -11.49 0.84 -2.81
C ALA A 71 -12.52 0.46 -1.74
N VAL A 72 -13.51 -0.38 -2.08
CA VAL A 72 -14.48 -0.93 -1.09
C VAL A 72 -13.76 -1.79 -0.05
N LEU A 73 -12.80 -2.62 -0.44
CA LEU A 73 -11.96 -3.39 0.48
C LEU A 73 -11.16 -2.47 1.42
N ILE A 74 -10.48 -1.46 0.88
CA ILE A 74 -9.68 -0.50 1.66
C ILE A 74 -10.55 0.19 2.71
N GLU A 75 -11.72 0.69 2.33
CA GLU A 75 -12.65 1.34 3.26
C GLU A 75 -13.19 0.36 4.31
N THR A 76 -13.39 -0.91 3.93
CA THR A 76 -13.74 -1.95 4.89
C THR A 76 -12.64 -2.15 5.93
N LEU A 77 -11.39 -2.27 5.52
CA LEU A 77 -10.25 -2.39 6.44
C LEU A 77 -10.13 -1.19 7.39
N VAL A 78 -10.35 0.02 6.86
CA VAL A 78 -10.34 1.27 7.65
C VAL A 78 -11.49 1.28 8.66
N GLU A 79 -12.71 0.89 8.25
CA GLU A 79 -13.86 0.80 9.15
C GLU A 79 -13.63 -0.22 10.26
N LEU A 80 -12.94 -1.32 9.97
CA LEU A 80 -12.52 -2.30 10.97
C LEU A 80 -11.36 -1.79 11.88
N GLY A 81 -10.85 -0.58 11.65
CA GLY A 81 -9.88 0.11 12.50
C GLY A 81 -8.42 0.01 12.06
N ALA A 82 -8.14 -0.55 10.90
CA ALA A 82 -6.78 -0.67 10.37
C ALA A 82 -6.16 0.68 9.98
N ALA A 83 -4.86 0.80 10.14
CA ALA A 83 -4.03 1.85 9.54
C ALA A 83 -3.54 1.36 8.18
N VAL A 84 -4.22 1.77 7.10
CA VAL A 84 -4.01 1.26 5.74
C VAL A 84 -3.09 2.15 4.93
N ARG A 85 -2.21 1.55 4.12
CA ARG A 85 -1.44 2.18 3.05
C ARG A 85 -1.52 1.29 1.82
N TRP A 86 -1.58 1.86 0.62
CA TRP A 86 -1.87 1.09 -0.59
C TRP A 86 -1.00 1.47 -1.77
N ALA A 87 -0.46 0.47 -2.48
CA ALA A 87 0.14 0.58 -3.80
C ALA A 87 -0.59 -0.38 -4.77
N SER A 88 -0.43 -0.16 -6.07
CA SER A 88 -0.92 -1.12 -7.07
C SER A 88 0.08 -2.25 -7.25
N CYS A 89 -0.41 -3.43 -7.65
CA CYS A 89 0.43 -4.58 -8.05
C CYS A 89 0.70 -4.63 -9.55
N ASN A 90 0.32 -3.58 -10.31
CA ASN A 90 0.52 -3.52 -11.75
C ASN A 90 0.51 -2.08 -12.23
N ILE A 91 1.48 -1.72 -13.09
CA ILE A 91 1.69 -0.36 -13.60
C ILE A 91 0.55 0.21 -14.46
N PHE A 92 -0.38 -0.62 -14.95
CA PHE A 92 -1.47 -0.20 -15.84
C PHE A 92 -2.87 -0.39 -15.25
N SER A 93 -3.01 -1.12 -14.14
CA SER A 93 -4.32 -1.54 -13.64
C SER A 93 -5.03 -0.52 -12.76
N THR A 94 -4.33 0.51 -12.29
CA THR A 94 -4.94 1.55 -11.45
C THR A 94 -6.07 2.26 -12.16
N GLN A 95 -7.21 2.39 -11.49
CA GLN A 95 -8.29 3.31 -11.82
C GLN A 95 -8.04 4.63 -11.07
N ASP A 96 -7.59 5.66 -11.77
CA ASP A 96 -7.12 6.91 -11.16
C ASP A 96 -8.21 7.60 -10.33
N GLN A 97 -9.49 7.45 -10.68
CA GLN A 97 -10.61 7.96 -9.90
C GLN A 97 -10.80 7.20 -8.57
N ALA A 98 -10.55 5.88 -8.54
CA ALA A 98 -10.56 5.10 -7.31
C ALA A 98 -9.44 5.55 -6.36
N ALA A 99 -8.22 5.68 -6.88
CA ALA A 99 -7.07 6.18 -6.13
C ALA A 99 -7.33 7.58 -5.56
N ALA A 100 -7.93 8.48 -6.35
CA ALA A 100 -8.27 9.84 -5.93
C ALA A 100 -9.31 9.85 -4.79
N ALA A 101 -10.38 9.04 -4.89
CA ALA A 101 -11.43 8.97 -3.86
C ALA A 101 -10.87 8.46 -2.53
N ILE A 102 -10.05 7.40 -2.56
CA ILE A 102 -9.44 6.82 -1.35
C ILE A 102 -8.41 7.77 -0.72
N ALA A 103 -7.60 8.44 -1.54
CA ALA A 103 -6.67 9.47 -1.06
C ALA A 103 -7.41 10.66 -0.42
N GLN A 104 -8.54 11.11 -1.01
CA GLN A 104 -9.39 12.15 -0.44
C GLN A 104 -10.00 11.72 0.89
N ALA A 105 -10.39 10.44 1.04
CA ALA A 105 -10.87 9.86 2.29
C ALA A 105 -9.79 9.76 3.37
N GLY A 106 -8.52 9.91 3.01
CA GLY A 106 -7.40 10.04 3.94
C GLY A 106 -6.51 8.84 4.08
N VAL A 107 -6.67 7.86 3.22
CA VAL A 107 -5.76 6.72 3.13
C VAL A 107 -4.60 7.11 2.23
N PRO A 108 -3.34 6.89 2.63
CA PRO A 108 -2.19 7.05 1.75
C PRO A 108 -2.24 6.03 0.60
N VAL A 109 -2.42 6.54 -0.62
CA VAL A 109 -2.40 5.75 -1.87
C VAL A 109 -1.20 6.17 -2.70
N PHE A 110 -0.44 5.20 -3.17
CA PHE A 110 0.72 5.35 -4.02
C PHE A 110 0.45 4.55 -5.30
N ALA A 111 -0.37 5.09 -6.20
CA ALA A 111 -0.75 4.41 -7.41
C ALA A 111 -1.32 5.40 -8.44
N PHE A 112 -0.92 5.22 -9.71
CA PHE A 112 -1.59 5.84 -10.85
C PHE A 112 -1.41 4.98 -12.12
N LYS A 113 -2.32 5.09 -13.05
CA LYS A 113 -2.24 4.34 -14.31
C LYS A 113 -1.07 4.85 -15.17
N GLY A 114 -0.17 3.95 -15.53
CA GLY A 114 1.00 4.23 -16.38
C GLY A 114 2.23 4.64 -15.55
N GLU A 115 2.42 4.06 -14.38
CA GLU A 115 3.66 4.14 -13.61
C GLU A 115 4.84 3.62 -14.42
N SER A 116 6.04 4.19 -14.19
CA SER A 116 7.29 3.53 -14.56
C SER A 116 7.58 2.35 -13.61
N LEU A 117 8.50 1.47 -13.98
CA LEU A 117 8.95 0.41 -13.06
C LEU A 117 9.61 0.99 -11.80
N GLU A 118 10.32 2.09 -11.94
CA GLU A 118 10.92 2.81 -10.82
C GLU A 118 9.85 3.37 -9.88
N ASP A 119 8.80 4.02 -10.41
CA ASP A 119 7.67 4.50 -9.61
C ASP A 119 7.00 3.34 -8.89
N TYR A 120 6.72 2.24 -9.58
CA TYR A 120 6.07 1.06 -9.04
C TYR A 120 6.78 0.49 -7.80
N TRP A 121 8.09 0.27 -7.89
CA TRP A 121 8.86 -0.27 -6.78
C TRP A 121 9.07 0.75 -5.65
N ASP A 122 9.22 2.03 -5.99
CA ASP A 122 9.26 3.12 -5.00
C ASP A 122 7.92 3.25 -4.26
N PHE A 123 6.80 3.09 -4.95
CA PHE A 123 5.47 3.12 -4.36
C PHE A 123 5.20 1.91 -3.46
N THR A 124 5.64 0.73 -3.88
CA THR A 124 5.59 -0.47 -3.04
C THR A 124 6.36 -0.26 -1.73
N LEU A 125 7.59 0.27 -1.80
CA LEU A 125 8.36 0.62 -0.60
C LEU A 125 7.69 1.71 0.23
N ALA A 126 7.08 2.71 -0.39
CA ALA A 126 6.36 3.77 0.30
C ALA A 126 5.12 3.22 1.03
N ALA A 127 4.35 2.32 0.39
CA ALA A 127 3.21 1.66 1.03
C ALA A 127 3.65 0.78 2.21
N LEU A 128 4.77 0.08 2.11
CA LEU A 128 5.36 -0.71 3.18
C LEU A 128 5.90 0.14 4.35
N THR A 129 6.14 1.44 4.14
CA THR A 129 6.72 2.33 5.15
C THR A 129 5.61 3.07 5.90
N HIS A 130 5.20 2.57 7.06
CA HIS A 130 4.22 3.20 7.95
C HIS A 130 4.82 4.34 8.78
N PRO A 131 3.99 5.20 9.39
CA PRO A 131 4.46 6.31 10.23
C PRO A 131 5.46 5.87 11.29
N GLY A 132 6.49 6.69 11.49
CA GLY A 132 7.62 6.37 12.37
C GLY A 132 8.61 5.39 11.77
N GLY A 133 8.57 5.12 10.45
CA GLY A 133 9.46 4.20 9.75
C GLY A 133 9.20 2.73 10.08
N ARG A 134 8.02 2.40 10.62
CA ARG A 134 7.63 1.01 10.93
C ARG A 134 7.19 0.29 9.66
N GLY A 135 7.35 -1.04 9.65
CA GLY A 135 6.78 -1.91 8.63
C GLY A 135 5.31 -2.24 8.87
N PRO A 136 4.67 -2.99 7.95
CA PRO A 136 3.32 -3.51 8.13
C PRO A 136 3.28 -4.61 9.20
N GLU A 137 2.09 -4.88 9.74
CA GLU A 137 1.81 -6.10 10.50
C GLU A 137 1.15 -7.16 9.62
N LEU A 138 0.36 -6.71 8.65
CA LEU A 138 -0.27 -7.56 7.64
C LEU A 138 -0.05 -6.96 6.25
N VAL A 139 0.12 -7.83 5.26
CA VAL A 139 0.22 -7.47 3.85
C VAL A 139 -0.93 -8.15 3.10
N VAL A 140 -1.59 -7.41 2.22
CA VAL A 140 -2.48 -7.93 1.18
C VAL A 140 -1.71 -7.78 -0.13
N ASP A 141 -1.28 -8.88 -0.72
CA ASP A 141 -0.41 -8.90 -1.89
C ASP A 141 -1.09 -9.60 -3.08
N ASP A 142 -0.65 -9.27 -4.28
CA ASP A 142 -1.09 -9.92 -5.52
C ASP A 142 0.12 -10.04 -6.46
N GLY A 143 0.67 -11.25 -6.52
CA GLY A 143 1.91 -11.55 -7.21
C GLY A 143 3.15 -11.60 -6.32
N GLY A 144 3.02 -11.27 -5.01
CA GLY A 144 4.08 -11.41 -4.02
C GLY A 144 5.17 -10.34 -4.08
N ASP A 145 4.93 -9.18 -4.71
CA ASP A 145 5.96 -8.16 -4.91
C ASP A 145 6.32 -7.41 -3.62
N ALA A 146 5.33 -7.04 -2.83
CA ALA A 146 5.57 -6.42 -1.52
C ALA A 146 6.29 -7.38 -0.58
N THR A 147 5.89 -8.65 -0.59
CA THR A 147 6.52 -9.74 0.15
C THR A 147 7.95 -9.97 -0.29
N LEU A 148 8.20 -10.03 -1.62
CA LEU A 148 9.54 -10.17 -2.20
C LEU A 148 10.47 -9.03 -1.72
N LEU A 149 9.99 -7.79 -1.76
CA LEU A 149 10.79 -6.63 -1.36
C LEU A 149 11.20 -6.71 0.12
N LEU A 150 10.30 -7.13 1.01
CA LEU A 150 10.60 -7.34 2.42
C LEU A 150 11.63 -8.46 2.63
N HIS A 151 11.45 -9.61 1.96
CA HIS A 151 12.38 -10.73 2.04
C HIS A 151 13.78 -10.38 1.53
N ARG A 152 13.89 -9.88 0.31
CA ARG A 152 15.17 -9.51 -0.29
C ARG A 152 15.90 -8.41 0.48
N GLY A 153 15.15 -7.45 1.00
CA GLY A 153 15.71 -6.41 1.86
C GLY A 153 16.24 -6.96 3.17
N TYR A 154 15.49 -7.86 3.81
CA TYR A 154 15.93 -8.54 5.03
C TYR A 154 17.18 -9.39 4.79
N GLU A 155 17.18 -10.23 3.77
CA GLU A 155 18.33 -11.06 3.39
C GLU A 155 19.59 -10.22 3.14
N MET A 156 19.44 -9.11 2.41
CA MET A 156 20.57 -8.19 2.14
C MET A 156 21.13 -7.60 3.44
N GLU A 157 20.30 -7.21 4.39
CA GLU A 157 20.75 -6.71 5.71
C GLU A 157 21.39 -7.80 6.58
N HIS A 158 21.19 -9.09 6.23
CA HIS A 158 21.80 -10.24 6.89
C HIS A 158 22.91 -10.92 6.09
N GLY A 159 23.48 -10.20 5.12
CA GLY A 159 24.71 -10.62 4.42
C GLY A 159 24.50 -11.29 3.07
N SER A 160 23.28 -11.34 2.54
CA SER A 160 23.05 -11.76 1.15
C SER A 160 23.67 -10.76 0.18
N ASP A 161 24.45 -11.25 -0.80
CA ASP A 161 25.06 -10.44 -1.84
C ASP A 161 24.19 -10.31 -3.11
N TRP A 162 22.98 -10.85 -3.10
CA TRP A 162 22.08 -10.87 -4.26
C TRP A 162 21.90 -9.48 -4.90
N ALA A 163 21.77 -8.45 -4.09
CA ALA A 163 21.59 -7.09 -4.59
C ALA A 163 22.81 -6.57 -5.39
N ASN A 164 23.99 -7.19 -5.28
CA ASN A 164 25.22 -6.82 -5.98
C ASN A 164 25.56 -7.75 -7.15
N THR A 165 24.81 -8.84 -7.35
CA THR A 165 25.00 -9.73 -8.50
C THR A 165 24.47 -9.11 -9.79
N PRO A 166 24.89 -9.60 -11.00
CA PRO A 166 24.25 -9.23 -12.26
C PRO A 166 22.74 -9.47 -12.23
N SER A 167 22.00 -8.70 -13.00
CA SER A 167 20.55 -8.80 -13.09
C SER A 167 20.12 -9.50 -14.38
N ASP A 168 19.12 -10.37 -14.28
CA ASP A 168 18.59 -11.13 -15.41
C ASP A 168 17.53 -10.31 -16.20
N SER A 169 17.00 -9.24 -15.58
CA SER A 169 16.00 -8.37 -16.21
C SER A 169 16.15 -6.91 -15.77
N HIS A 170 15.49 -6.02 -16.52
CA HIS A 170 15.41 -4.61 -16.15
C HIS A 170 14.69 -4.42 -14.80
N GLU A 171 13.63 -5.15 -14.58
CA GLU A 171 12.88 -5.09 -13.31
C GLU A 171 13.73 -5.51 -12.12
N GLU A 172 14.46 -6.62 -12.23
CA GLU A 172 15.38 -7.06 -11.19
C GLU A 172 16.46 -6.00 -10.89
N GLN A 173 16.96 -5.33 -11.93
CA GLN A 173 17.92 -4.23 -11.76
C GLN A 173 17.30 -3.06 -10.97
N VAL A 174 16.02 -2.71 -11.23
CA VAL A 174 15.29 -1.67 -10.50
C VAL A 174 15.16 -2.06 -9.03
N ILE A 175 14.75 -3.29 -8.74
CA ILE A 175 14.64 -3.81 -7.36
C ILE A 175 16.00 -3.73 -6.64
N LYS A 176 17.06 -4.21 -7.26
CA LYS A 176 18.42 -4.18 -6.69
C LYS A 176 18.89 -2.76 -6.42
N ASN A 177 18.61 -1.82 -7.33
CA ASN A 177 18.92 -0.40 -7.14
C ASN A 177 18.16 0.19 -5.95
N LEU A 178 16.87 -0.12 -5.84
CA LEU A 178 16.02 0.31 -4.72
C LEU A 178 16.55 -0.22 -3.39
N LEU A 179 16.88 -1.51 -3.31
CA LEU A 179 17.41 -2.13 -2.09
C LEU A 179 18.73 -1.48 -1.65
N ARG A 180 19.68 -1.28 -2.57
CA ARG A 180 20.96 -0.60 -2.28
C ARG A 180 20.74 0.84 -1.80
N ARG A 181 19.81 1.57 -2.43
CA ARG A 181 19.44 2.92 -2.01
C ARG A 181 18.85 2.90 -0.59
N CYS A 182 17.91 2.00 -0.31
CA CYS A 182 17.30 1.87 1.00
C CYS A 182 18.32 1.51 2.09
N ALA A 183 19.25 0.58 1.81
CA ALA A 183 20.32 0.22 2.75
C ALA A 183 21.21 1.42 3.11
N LYS A 184 21.48 2.29 2.16
CA LYS A 184 22.29 3.51 2.37
C LYS A 184 21.53 4.59 3.15
N GLU A 185 20.25 4.82 2.81
CA GLU A 185 19.45 5.92 3.36
C GLU A 185 18.79 5.54 4.70
N ARG A 186 18.48 4.27 4.88
CA ARG A 186 17.72 3.74 6.03
C ARG A 186 18.31 2.40 6.53
N PRO A 187 19.57 2.36 6.98
CA PRO A 187 20.23 1.12 7.38
C PRO A 187 19.42 0.38 8.45
N GLY A 188 19.26 -0.93 8.29
CA GLY A 188 18.50 -1.80 9.18
C GLY A 188 16.98 -1.61 9.12
N TRP A 189 16.46 -0.91 8.09
CA TRP A 189 15.02 -0.65 7.98
C TRP A 189 14.23 -1.95 7.75
N PHE A 190 14.69 -2.83 6.87
CA PHE A 190 14.00 -4.07 6.56
C PHE A 190 13.94 -4.99 7.78
N THR A 191 15.04 -5.13 8.51
CA THR A 191 15.09 -5.89 9.78
C THR A 191 14.07 -5.37 10.78
N ARG A 192 13.93 -4.05 10.89
CA ARG A 192 12.92 -3.46 11.78
C ARG A 192 11.50 -3.60 11.24
N ALA A 193 11.32 -3.50 9.93
CA ALA A 193 10.01 -3.57 9.28
C ALA A 193 9.36 -4.94 9.45
N VAL A 194 10.13 -6.03 9.35
CA VAL A 194 9.61 -7.39 9.48
C VAL A 194 9.41 -7.84 10.95
N ARG A 195 9.89 -7.08 11.92
CA ARG A 195 9.76 -7.45 13.34
C ARG A 195 8.33 -7.71 13.77
N ASP A 196 7.42 -6.83 13.32
CA ASP A 196 6.01 -6.88 13.71
C ASP A 196 5.15 -7.59 12.64
N TRP A 197 5.74 -8.02 11.54
CA TRP A 197 5.03 -8.65 10.43
C TRP A 197 4.51 -10.03 10.83
N LYS A 198 3.20 -10.25 10.66
CA LYS A 198 2.48 -11.45 11.08
C LYS A 198 2.10 -12.36 9.93
N GLY A 199 2.04 -11.83 8.72
CA GLY A 199 1.71 -12.62 7.55
C GLY A 199 1.24 -11.81 6.35
N VAL A 200 1.00 -12.56 5.28
CA VAL A 200 0.49 -12.06 4.00
C VAL A 200 -0.76 -12.83 3.59
N SER A 201 -1.72 -12.13 2.98
CA SER A 201 -2.80 -12.70 2.19
C SER A 201 -2.45 -12.49 0.72
N GLU A 202 -2.29 -13.57 -0.03
CA GLU A 202 -1.90 -13.56 -1.44
C GLU A 202 -3.10 -13.89 -2.32
N GLU A 203 -3.39 -13.04 -3.31
CA GLU A 203 -4.59 -13.15 -4.14
C GLU A 203 -4.44 -14.09 -5.34
N THR A 204 -3.18 -14.37 -5.78
CA THR A 204 -2.95 -15.13 -7.02
C THR A 204 -2.06 -16.36 -6.83
N THR A 205 -2.36 -17.41 -7.60
CA THR A 205 -1.52 -18.60 -7.64
C THR A 205 -0.09 -18.31 -8.09
N THR A 206 0.13 -17.31 -8.94
CA THR A 206 1.48 -16.87 -9.34
C THR A 206 2.26 -16.36 -8.13
N GLY A 207 1.64 -15.53 -7.29
CA GLY A 207 2.25 -15.06 -6.05
C GLY A 207 2.49 -16.20 -5.06
N VAL A 208 1.52 -17.12 -4.88
CA VAL A 208 1.70 -18.32 -4.05
C VAL A 208 2.91 -19.14 -4.51
N HIS A 209 3.11 -19.33 -5.81
CA HIS A 209 4.31 -20.00 -6.33
C HIS A 209 5.60 -19.24 -5.97
N ARG A 210 5.58 -17.91 -6.09
CA ARG A 210 6.73 -17.06 -5.68
C ARG A 210 7.03 -17.19 -4.18
N LEU A 211 5.99 -17.24 -3.32
CA LEU A 211 6.18 -17.46 -1.88
C LEU A 211 6.84 -18.81 -1.59
N TYR A 212 6.45 -19.88 -2.29
CA TYR A 212 7.12 -21.18 -2.16
C TYR A 212 8.57 -21.14 -2.63
N GLN A 213 8.90 -20.40 -3.68
CA GLN A 213 10.29 -20.21 -4.12
C GLN A 213 11.15 -19.44 -3.12
N MET A 214 10.54 -18.54 -2.33
CA MET A 214 11.25 -17.83 -1.26
C MET A 214 11.51 -18.69 -0.01
N LEU A 215 10.79 -19.83 0.15
CA LEU A 215 10.99 -20.77 1.24
C LEU A 215 12.12 -21.77 0.98
N ALA A 216 12.52 -21.97 -0.28
CA ALA A 216 13.54 -22.92 -0.69
C ALA A 216 14.95 -22.34 -0.60
#